data_decf549b22c963d83aa811c5bf5d6593
#
_entry.id   decf549b22c963d83aa811c5bf5d6593
#
_cell.length_a   1.000
_cell.length_b   1.000
_cell.length_c   1.000
_cell.angle_alpha   90.00
_cell.angle_beta   90.00
_cell.angle_gamma   90.00
#
_symmetry.space_group_name_H-M   'P 1'
#
loop_
_entity.id
_entity.type
_entity.pdbx_description
1 polymer ?
#
loop_
_entity_poly.entity_id
_entity_poly.type
_entity_poly.pdbx_seq_one_letter_code
_entity_poly.pdbx_strand_id
1 'polypeptide(L)'
;MFFWVSHNLLYFFLLTYLTDIALSLNHIKFFMSKSFKTFLKHTAKDYYNQSVNPPVVRASTIIFKSMNELRKTQYKGKKNPIGGHFEYGRQGTSTTFILQQMLKKMEECYHVFLTPTGFGSVFLSIFSVVRPGDEIIAADPVYSPTRLLTDDFLKSFNIKTIFYNPNDLSTLRNKITKKTKLIYVENPGSNSFEFQDLSKILSIAKKNKLFSVIDNTWGTPYYLKPIKLGFDMSIVSATKYYSGHSDVMGGSLAVNKRVFKYVEKANKITGLRLGPDDAYLIIRGLRTLDVRLDKHQENAKKVASFLSKRTSKVLSPLIIKYASSGPNLRPVILFAFS
;
A
#
# COMPACT_ATOMS: atom_id res chain seq x y z
N MET A 1 28.94 -42.46 45.25
CA MET A 1 28.53 -42.80 43.84
C MET A 1 27.11 -42.39 43.52
N PHE A 2 26.22 -42.18 44.48
CA PHE A 2 24.81 -41.81 44.26
C PHE A 2 24.58 -40.32 43.97
N PHE A 3 25.47 -39.42 44.40
CA PHE A 3 25.31 -37.95 44.19
C PHE A 3 25.69 -37.49 42.76
N TRP A 4 26.41 -38.24 41.98
CA TRP A 4 26.88 -37.88 40.63
C TRP A 4 25.83 -38.19 39.56
N VAL A 5 24.98 -39.18 39.79
CA VAL A 5 23.93 -39.59 38.87
C VAL A 5 22.74 -38.64 38.88
N SER A 6 22.42 -38.07 40.06
CA SER A 6 21.26 -37.14 40.20
C SER A 6 21.48 -35.80 39.51
N HIS A 7 22.72 -35.25 39.55
CA HIS A 7 23.03 -33.97 38.87
C HIS A 7 22.99 -34.08 37.35
N ASN A 8 23.46 -35.19 36.78
CA ASN A 8 23.43 -35.38 35.34
C ASN A 8 22.02 -35.64 34.79
N LEU A 9 21.15 -36.30 35.56
CA LEU A 9 19.74 -36.46 35.18
C LEU A 9 18.98 -35.13 35.20
N LEU A 10 19.21 -34.28 36.22
CA LEU A 10 18.57 -32.98 36.29
C LEU A 10 19.04 -32.04 35.15
N TYR A 11 20.32 -32.10 34.81
CA TYR A 11 20.88 -31.34 33.68
C TYR A 11 20.31 -31.81 32.34
N PHE A 12 20.12 -33.11 32.16
CA PHE A 12 19.53 -33.69 30.97
C PHE A 12 18.05 -33.31 30.82
N PHE A 13 17.29 -33.36 31.91
CA PHE A 13 15.89 -32.88 31.90
C PHE A 13 15.77 -31.39 31.69
N LEU A 14 16.67 -30.58 32.23
CA LEU A 14 16.70 -29.13 31.99
C LEU A 14 17.04 -28.79 30.54
N LEU A 15 18.02 -29.50 29.95
CA LEU A 15 18.40 -29.33 28.54
C LEU A 15 17.29 -29.76 27.59
N THR A 16 16.62 -30.89 27.84
CA THR A 16 15.49 -31.32 27.00
C THR A 16 14.30 -30.39 27.13
N TYR A 17 13.99 -29.88 28.33
CA TYR A 17 12.92 -28.91 28.54
C TYR A 17 13.23 -27.56 27.87
N LEU A 18 14.47 -27.08 27.92
CA LEU A 18 14.90 -25.87 27.23
C LEU A 18 14.93 -26.01 25.71
N THR A 19 15.30 -27.21 25.20
CA THR A 19 15.23 -27.49 23.76
C THR A 19 13.78 -27.59 23.27
N ASP A 20 12.88 -28.18 24.04
CA ASP A 20 11.44 -28.24 23.71
C ASP A 20 10.79 -26.85 23.73
N ILE A 21 11.16 -26.00 24.70
CA ILE A 21 10.71 -24.61 24.71
C ILE A 21 11.29 -23.84 23.51
N ALA A 22 12.56 -24.01 23.19
CA ALA A 22 13.18 -23.35 22.03
C ALA A 22 12.59 -23.84 20.70
N LEU A 23 12.30 -25.14 20.58
CA LEU A 23 11.63 -25.73 19.42
C LEU A 23 10.18 -25.24 19.32
N SER A 24 9.44 -25.18 20.45
CA SER A 24 8.08 -24.64 20.46
C SER A 24 8.05 -23.14 20.13
N LEU A 25 8.99 -22.34 20.64
CA LEU A 25 9.12 -20.93 20.30
C LEU A 25 9.52 -20.70 18.85
N ASN A 26 10.38 -21.56 18.27
CA ASN A 26 10.71 -21.53 16.86
C ASN A 26 9.56 -21.98 15.97
N HIS A 27 8.77 -22.98 16.38
CA HIS A 27 7.53 -23.38 15.71
C HIS A 27 6.49 -22.26 15.77
N ILE A 28 6.31 -21.60 16.92
CA ILE A 28 5.43 -20.46 17.07
C ILE A 28 5.89 -19.28 16.20
N LYS A 29 7.20 -18.97 16.17
CA LYS A 29 7.76 -17.96 15.25
C LYS A 29 7.58 -18.35 13.78
N PHE A 30 7.75 -19.62 13.43
CA PHE A 30 7.57 -20.14 12.08
C PHE A 30 6.10 -20.09 11.62
N PHE A 31 5.14 -20.41 12.49
CA PHE A 31 3.70 -20.30 12.22
C PHE A 31 3.25 -18.83 12.16
N MET A 32 3.74 -17.96 13.04
CA MET A 32 3.37 -16.54 13.08
C MET A 32 3.95 -15.73 11.92
N SER A 33 5.02 -16.18 11.26
CA SER A 33 5.68 -15.43 10.18
C SER A 33 5.04 -15.63 8.80
N LYS A 34 4.17 -16.60 8.63
CA LYS A 34 3.72 -17.05 7.29
C LYS A 34 2.31 -16.62 6.87
N SER A 35 1.44 -16.20 7.75
CA SER A 35 0.07 -15.81 7.37
C SER A 35 -0.11 -14.30 7.38
N PHE A 36 -0.44 -13.74 6.20
CA PHE A 36 -0.84 -12.33 6.07
C PHE A 36 -2.03 -12.00 6.98
N LYS A 37 -2.97 -12.94 7.12
CA LYS A 37 -4.14 -12.84 8.01
C LYS A 37 -3.74 -12.71 9.48
N THR A 38 -2.78 -13.53 9.93
CA THR A 38 -2.22 -13.45 11.28
C THR A 38 -1.48 -12.13 11.51
N PHE A 39 -0.71 -11.67 10.51
CA PHE A 39 -0.02 -10.39 10.58
C PHE A 39 -0.98 -9.23 10.82
N LEU A 40 -2.10 -9.14 10.07
CA LEU A 40 -3.10 -8.08 10.24
C LEU A 40 -3.65 -7.98 11.66
N LYS A 41 -3.86 -9.11 12.34
CA LYS A 41 -4.45 -9.17 13.69
C LYS A 41 -3.45 -8.90 14.81
N HIS A 42 -2.18 -9.25 14.59
CA HIS A 42 -1.14 -9.19 15.62
C HIS A 42 -0.13 -8.06 15.42
N THR A 43 -0.33 -7.20 14.43
CA THR A 43 0.50 -6.01 14.19
C THR A 43 -0.02 -4.79 14.95
N ALA A 44 0.78 -3.73 14.95
CA ALA A 44 0.42 -2.45 15.59
C ALA A 44 0.14 -2.55 17.11
N LYS A 45 0.81 -3.46 17.80
CA LYS A 45 0.77 -3.54 19.27
C LYS A 45 1.65 -2.45 19.87
N ASP A 46 1.17 -1.85 20.93
CA ASP A 46 1.98 -0.99 21.77
C ASP A 46 2.66 -1.80 22.88
N TYR A 47 3.85 -2.29 22.59
CA TYR A 47 4.63 -3.04 23.57
C TYR A 47 5.15 -2.18 24.73
N TYR A 48 5.26 -0.88 24.54
CA TYR A 48 5.73 0.03 25.58
C TYR A 48 4.72 0.18 26.71
N ASN A 49 3.43 0.34 26.36
CA ASN A 49 2.34 0.45 27.33
C ASN A 49 1.61 -0.88 27.56
N GLN A 50 2.12 -2.00 27.04
CA GLN A 50 1.50 -3.32 27.11
C GLN A 50 0.06 -3.36 26.56
N SER A 51 -0.29 -2.42 25.71
CA SER A 51 -1.61 -2.31 25.08
C SER A 51 -1.67 -3.06 23.76
N VAL A 52 -2.80 -3.71 23.50
CA VAL A 52 -3.07 -4.36 22.20
C VAL A 52 -3.22 -3.32 21.08
N ASN A 53 -3.69 -2.11 21.41
CA ASN A 53 -3.85 -1.01 20.48
C ASN A 53 -2.80 0.08 20.71
N PRO A 54 -2.28 0.71 19.65
CA PRO A 54 -1.41 1.86 19.82
C PRO A 54 -2.20 3.05 20.38
N PRO A 55 -1.57 3.94 21.17
CA PRO A 55 -2.18 5.17 21.59
C PRO A 55 -2.38 6.11 20.38
N VAL A 56 -3.39 6.99 20.47
CA VAL A 56 -3.55 8.09 19.54
C VAL A 56 -2.75 9.29 20.03
N VAL A 57 -1.60 9.51 19.42
CA VAL A 57 -0.68 10.61 19.79
C VAL A 57 -0.95 11.81 18.90
N ARG A 58 -1.62 12.83 19.45
CA ARG A 58 -1.87 14.13 18.82
C ARG A 58 -0.78 15.09 19.24
N ALA A 59 0.05 15.53 18.29
CA ALA A 59 1.11 16.49 18.56
C ALA A 59 1.39 17.34 17.32
N SER A 60 1.51 18.65 17.51
CA SER A 60 2.16 19.55 16.54
C SER A 60 3.62 19.76 16.91
N THR A 61 3.88 20.08 18.16
CA THR A 61 5.22 20.34 18.70
C THR A 61 5.72 19.13 19.45
N ILE A 62 6.99 18.78 19.25
CA ILE A 62 7.69 17.72 19.96
C ILE A 62 8.74 18.35 20.85
N ILE A 63 8.69 18.06 22.15
CA ILE A 63 9.59 18.62 23.15
C ILE A 63 10.80 17.71 23.31
N PHE A 64 11.98 18.29 23.29
CA PHE A 64 13.26 17.63 23.52
C PHE A 64 13.85 18.09 24.86
N LYS A 65 14.45 17.17 25.61
CA LYS A 65 15.09 17.47 26.91
C LYS A 65 16.31 18.39 26.76
N SER A 66 16.93 18.43 25.58
CA SER A 66 18.08 19.25 25.28
C SER A 66 18.27 19.49 23.77
N MET A 67 19.04 20.53 23.41
CA MET A 67 19.47 20.78 22.02
C MET A 67 20.29 19.62 21.47
N ASN A 68 21.02 18.90 22.31
CA ASN A 68 21.78 17.72 21.88
C ASN A 68 20.86 16.57 21.47
N GLU A 69 19.77 16.35 22.18
CA GLU A 69 18.76 15.34 21.82
C GLU A 69 18.08 15.69 20.50
N LEU A 70 17.69 16.95 20.28
CA LEU A 70 17.15 17.44 19.00
C LEU A 70 18.13 17.16 17.86
N ARG A 71 19.41 17.58 18.02
CA ARG A 71 20.45 17.35 16.99
C ARG A 71 20.66 15.86 16.69
N LYS A 72 20.66 15.00 17.70
CA LYS A 72 20.74 13.53 17.53
C LYS A 72 19.56 13.00 16.76
N THR A 73 18.34 13.47 17.05
CA THR A 73 17.13 13.06 16.32
C THR A 73 17.18 13.51 14.86
N GLN A 74 17.58 14.74 14.59
CA GLN A 74 17.80 15.27 13.24
C GLN A 74 18.83 14.46 12.45
N TYR A 75 19.94 14.12 13.08
CA TYR A 75 20.98 13.31 12.46
C TYR A 75 20.48 11.90 12.12
N LYS A 76 19.77 11.25 13.05
CA LYS A 76 19.15 9.94 12.82
C LYS A 76 18.12 10.01 11.69
N GLY A 77 17.27 11.03 11.65
CA GLY A 77 16.29 11.25 10.58
C GLY A 77 16.92 11.46 9.22
N LYS A 78 18.06 12.18 9.14
CA LYS A 78 18.83 12.31 7.88
C LYS A 78 19.44 11.00 7.41
N LYS A 79 19.99 10.19 8.34
CA LYS A 79 20.59 8.88 8.02
C LYS A 79 19.54 7.82 7.69
N ASN A 80 18.42 7.83 8.40
CA ASN A 80 17.34 6.89 8.23
C ASN A 80 15.98 7.60 8.14
N PRO A 81 15.63 8.19 6.98
CA PRO A 81 14.40 8.96 6.82
C PRO A 81 13.13 8.14 6.97
N ILE A 82 13.23 6.81 6.96
CA ILE A 82 12.10 5.88 7.16
C ILE A 82 12.03 5.34 8.60
N GLY A 83 12.88 5.81 9.50
CA GLY A 83 13.06 5.27 10.85
C GLY A 83 12.11 5.83 11.93
N GLY A 84 11.14 6.67 11.56
CA GLY A 84 10.18 7.22 12.53
C GLY A 84 10.77 8.25 13.50
N HIS A 85 11.72 9.04 13.03
CA HIS A 85 12.33 10.15 13.80
C HIS A 85 11.59 11.45 13.50
N PHE A 86 10.82 11.92 14.46
CA PHE A 86 9.98 13.12 14.31
C PHE A 86 10.55 14.29 15.08
N GLU A 87 10.60 15.44 14.45
CA GLU A 87 11.02 16.72 15.05
C GLU A 87 9.80 17.64 15.22
N TYR A 88 8.78 17.40 14.44
CA TYR A 88 7.56 18.19 14.39
C TYR A 88 6.38 17.32 13.90
N GLY A 89 5.19 17.55 14.41
CA GLY A 89 4.01 16.71 14.13
C GLY A 89 3.63 16.62 12.64
N ARG A 90 3.99 17.62 11.82
CA ARG A 90 3.84 17.55 10.36
C ARG A 90 4.63 16.38 9.73
N GLN A 91 5.68 15.90 10.38
CA GLN A 91 6.42 14.71 9.89
C GLN A 91 5.70 13.40 10.26
N GLY A 92 4.80 13.45 11.23
CA GLY A 92 4.04 12.34 11.77
C GLY A 92 4.17 12.22 13.30
N THR A 93 3.50 11.22 13.84
CA THR A 93 3.56 10.81 15.25
C THR A 93 3.77 9.29 15.31
N SER A 94 3.96 8.75 16.51
CA SER A 94 4.07 7.30 16.70
C SER A 94 2.88 6.54 16.11
N THR A 95 1.66 7.08 16.21
CA THR A 95 0.45 6.46 15.65
C THR A 95 0.51 6.34 14.13
N THR A 96 0.85 7.43 13.44
CA THR A 96 0.98 7.41 11.98
C THR A 96 2.16 6.55 11.52
N PHE A 97 3.26 6.54 12.27
CA PHE A 97 4.40 5.69 11.98
C PHE A 97 4.08 4.20 12.08
N ILE A 98 3.30 3.80 13.10
CA ILE A 98 2.83 2.41 13.24
C ILE A 98 2.01 2.00 12.01
N LEU A 99 1.08 2.85 11.54
CA LEU A 99 0.33 2.59 10.32
C LEU A 99 1.25 2.47 9.10
N GLN A 100 2.23 3.37 8.96
CA GLN A 100 3.21 3.31 7.86
C GLN A 100 3.97 1.97 7.85
N GLN A 101 4.45 1.50 9.01
CA GLN A 101 5.16 0.22 9.11
C GLN A 101 4.25 -0.97 8.79
N MET A 102 3.00 -0.91 9.21
CA MET A 102 2.00 -1.92 8.90
C MET A 102 1.75 -2.01 7.39
N LEU A 103 1.47 -0.87 6.74
CA LEU A 103 1.23 -0.81 5.30
C LEU A 103 2.49 -1.15 4.50
N LYS A 104 3.67 -0.70 4.93
CA LYS A 104 4.95 -1.06 4.31
C LYS A 104 5.13 -2.58 4.23
N LYS A 105 4.81 -3.29 5.30
CA LYS A 105 4.89 -4.75 5.35
C LYS A 105 3.80 -5.41 4.49
N MET A 106 2.60 -4.84 4.45
CA MET A 106 1.51 -5.32 3.60
C MET A 106 1.85 -5.21 2.11
N GLU A 107 2.38 -4.07 1.69
CA GLU A 107 2.75 -3.75 0.30
C GLU A 107 4.06 -4.41 -0.14
N GLU A 108 4.85 -4.94 0.80
CA GLU A 108 6.23 -5.43 0.56
C GLU A 108 7.08 -4.38 -0.19
N CYS A 109 6.99 -3.11 0.25
CA CYS A 109 7.58 -1.95 -0.41
C CYS A 109 8.75 -1.34 0.37
N TYR A 110 9.42 -0.35 -0.23
CA TYR A 110 10.51 0.36 0.44
C TYR A 110 10.00 1.31 1.51
N HIS A 111 8.94 2.10 1.21
CA HIS A 111 8.31 3.03 2.14
C HIS A 111 6.85 3.29 1.76
N VAL A 112 6.07 3.81 2.73
CA VAL A 112 4.69 4.26 2.51
C VAL A 112 4.58 5.71 3.00
N PHE A 113 4.01 6.58 2.17
CA PHE A 113 3.59 7.93 2.55
C PHE A 113 2.09 7.92 2.84
N LEU A 114 1.68 8.55 3.93
CA LEU A 114 0.28 8.70 4.30
C LEU A 114 -0.19 10.09 3.90
N THR A 115 -1.39 10.19 3.35
CA THR A 115 -2.01 11.44 2.89
C THR A 115 -3.40 11.59 3.49
N PRO A 116 -3.93 12.83 3.59
CA PRO A 116 -5.26 13.08 4.21
C PRO A 116 -6.41 12.45 3.41
N THR A 117 -6.20 12.16 2.13
CA THR A 117 -7.21 11.56 1.24
C THR A 117 -6.55 10.63 0.23
N GLY A 118 -7.31 9.69 -0.34
CA GLY A 118 -6.84 8.89 -1.48
C GLY A 118 -6.40 9.76 -2.65
N PHE A 119 -7.16 10.83 -2.95
CA PHE A 119 -6.80 11.79 -3.99
C PHE A 119 -5.49 12.54 -3.69
N GLY A 120 -5.20 12.83 -2.42
CA GLY A 120 -3.89 13.34 -2.01
C GLY A 120 -2.73 12.41 -2.37
N SER A 121 -2.95 11.10 -2.33
CA SER A 121 -1.95 10.11 -2.80
C SER A 121 -1.80 10.13 -4.32
N VAL A 122 -2.90 10.30 -5.06
CA VAL A 122 -2.88 10.48 -6.54
C VAL A 122 -2.05 11.71 -6.88
N PHE A 123 -2.40 12.86 -6.30
CA PHE A 123 -1.68 14.11 -6.52
C PHE A 123 -0.19 13.97 -6.20
N LEU A 124 0.15 13.43 -5.03
CA LEU A 124 1.53 13.27 -4.58
C LEU A 124 2.34 12.36 -5.53
N SER A 125 1.73 11.27 -6.01
CA SER A 125 2.41 10.33 -6.92
C SER A 125 2.80 10.99 -8.23
N ILE A 126 1.91 11.77 -8.83
CA ILE A 126 2.11 12.49 -10.10
C ILE A 126 3.08 13.65 -9.90
N PHE A 127 2.77 14.54 -8.95
CA PHE A 127 3.55 15.76 -8.70
C PHE A 127 5.00 15.49 -8.33
N SER A 128 5.29 14.33 -7.75
CA SER A 128 6.66 13.96 -7.37
C SER A 128 7.59 13.76 -8.57
N VAL A 129 7.10 13.27 -9.69
CA VAL A 129 7.94 12.79 -10.81
C VAL A 129 7.75 13.54 -12.13
N VAL A 130 6.69 14.35 -12.29
CA VAL A 130 6.45 15.14 -13.51
C VAL A 130 6.87 16.60 -13.32
N ARG A 131 7.21 17.26 -14.40
CA ARG A 131 7.60 18.68 -14.45
C ARG A 131 6.91 19.36 -15.64
N PRO A 132 6.82 20.72 -15.68
CA PRO A 132 6.32 21.44 -16.83
C PRO A 132 7.02 21.01 -18.12
N GLY A 133 6.24 20.69 -19.16
CA GLY A 133 6.70 20.16 -20.44
C GLY A 133 6.72 18.64 -20.54
N ASP A 134 6.55 17.92 -19.43
CA ASP A 134 6.43 16.46 -19.44
C ASP A 134 5.02 15.99 -19.86
N GLU A 135 4.95 14.72 -20.24
CA GLU A 135 3.69 14.05 -20.59
C GLU A 135 3.42 12.88 -19.65
N ILE A 136 2.13 12.69 -19.33
CA ILE A 136 1.58 11.53 -18.60
C ILE A 136 0.79 10.69 -19.60
N ILE A 137 0.94 9.38 -19.55
CA ILE A 137 0.02 8.46 -20.21
C ILE A 137 -0.84 7.80 -19.16
N ALA A 138 -2.16 7.90 -19.28
CA ALA A 138 -3.13 7.33 -18.35
C ALA A 138 -4.11 6.40 -19.05
N ALA A 139 -4.56 5.36 -18.35
CA ALA A 139 -5.67 4.54 -18.84
C ALA A 139 -6.94 5.39 -18.94
N ASP A 140 -7.75 5.19 -19.99
CA ASP A 140 -8.93 6.02 -20.20
C ASP A 140 -9.95 5.96 -19.04
N PRO A 141 -10.30 4.78 -18.49
CA PRO A 141 -11.27 4.66 -17.40
C PRO A 141 -10.64 4.89 -16.02
N VAL A 142 -9.94 5.99 -15.83
CA VAL A 142 -9.45 6.40 -14.50
C VAL A 142 -10.54 7.10 -13.69
N TYR A 143 -10.39 7.07 -12.37
CA TYR A 143 -11.23 7.80 -11.42
C TYR A 143 -11.45 9.25 -11.84
N SER A 144 -12.72 9.71 -11.86
CA SER A 144 -13.09 11.03 -12.41
C SER A 144 -12.29 12.21 -11.85
N PRO A 145 -12.03 12.32 -10.53
CA PRO A 145 -11.14 13.36 -10.02
C PRO A 145 -9.68 13.24 -10.50
N THR A 146 -9.18 12.04 -10.78
CA THR A 146 -7.86 11.86 -11.39
C THR A 146 -7.85 12.41 -12.81
N ARG A 147 -8.91 12.18 -13.58
CA ARG A 147 -9.06 12.77 -14.92
C ARG A 147 -9.12 14.30 -14.84
N LEU A 148 -9.90 14.87 -13.93
CA LEU A 148 -9.97 16.31 -13.73
C LEU A 148 -8.60 16.91 -13.36
N LEU A 149 -7.86 16.24 -12.46
CA LEU A 149 -6.49 16.65 -12.13
C LEU A 149 -5.59 16.67 -13.35
N THR A 150 -5.62 15.60 -14.15
CA THR A 150 -4.63 15.37 -15.22
C THR A 150 -4.98 16.10 -16.51
N ASP A 151 -6.26 16.29 -16.82
CA ASP A 151 -6.73 16.88 -18.09
C ASP A 151 -7.03 18.37 -18.00
N ASP A 152 -7.27 18.88 -16.80
CA ASP A 152 -7.57 20.29 -16.56
C ASP A 152 -6.46 20.95 -15.73
N PHE A 153 -6.34 20.60 -14.44
CA PHE A 153 -5.44 21.30 -13.54
C PHE A 153 -3.96 21.23 -13.98
N LEU A 154 -3.43 20.06 -14.31
CA LEU A 154 -2.03 19.91 -14.72
C LEU A 154 -1.73 20.53 -16.10
N LYS A 155 -2.74 20.70 -16.93
CA LYS A 155 -2.60 21.41 -18.21
C LYS A 155 -2.19 22.85 -18.01
N SER A 156 -2.70 23.53 -16.95
CA SER A 156 -2.30 24.88 -16.61
C SER A 156 -0.81 25.03 -16.25
N PHE A 157 -0.19 23.92 -15.85
CA PHE A 157 1.28 23.82 -15.59
C PHE A 157 2.07 23.29 -16.79
N ASN A 158 1.48 23.31 -17.99
CA ASN A 158 2.12 22.77 -19.21
C ASN A 158 2.53 21.29 -19.08
N ILE A 159 1.71 20.49 -18.36
CA ILE A 159 1.85 19.03 -18.29
C ILE A 159 0.67 18.44 -19.07
N LYS A 160 0.98 17.64 -20.09
CA LYS A 160 -0.02 17.05 -20.98
C LYS A 160 -0.35 15.63 -20.54
N THR A 161 -1.63 15.29 -20.51
CA THR A 161 -2.06 13.89 -20.31
C THR A 161 -2.62 13.31 -21.59
N ILE A 162 -2.23 12.08 -21.88
CA ILE A 162 -2.64 11.33 -23.07
C ILE A 162 -3.30 10.05 -22.59
N PHE A 163 -4.57 9.85 -22.93
CA PHE A 163 -5.30 8.66 -22.53
C PHE A 163 -5.15 7.54 -23.56
N TYR A 164 -5.01 6.30 -23.08
CA TYR A 164 -4.97 5.10 -23.93
C TYR A 164 -6.12 4.15 -23.61
N ASN A 165 -6.51 3.36 -24.60
CA ASN A 165 -7.53 2.33 -24.44
C ASN A 165 -6.94 1.13 -23.65
N PRO A 166 -7.46 0.78 -22.46
CA PRO A 166 -6.96 -0.33 -21.66
C PRO A 166 -7.15 -1.70 -22.32
N ASN A 167 -8.13 -1.83 -23.22
CA ASN A 167 -8.38 -3.06 -23.96
C ASN A 167 -7.46 -3.26 -25.16
N ASP A 168 -6.71 -2.21 -25.56
CA ASP A 168 -5.76 -2.26 -26.66
C ASP A 168 -4.43 -1.56 -26.28
N LEU A 169 -3.46 -2.37 -25.84
CA LEU A 169 -2.14 -1.87 -25.47
C LEU A 169 -1.27 -1.40 -26.65
N SER A 170 -1.71 -1.58 -27.90
CA SER A 170 -1.04 -0.95 -29.05
C SER A 170 -1.24 0.55 -29.00
N THR A 171 -2.41 1.02 -28.58
CA THR A 171 -2.71 2.44 -28.40
C THR A 171 -1.80 3.09 -27.35
N LEU A 172 -1.43 2.36 -26.30
CA LEU A 172 -0.45 2.81 -25.31
C LEU A 172 0.93 3.01 -25.95
N ARG A 173 1.43 2.01 -26.70
CA ARG A 173 2.76 2.08 -27.31
C ARG A 173 2.92 3.24 -28.27
N ASN A 174 1.92 3.46 -29.11
CA ASN A 174 1.95 4.47 -30.16
C ASN A 174 1.87 5.91 -29.62
N LYS A 175 1.42 6.07 -28.37
CA LYS A 175 1.28 7.38 -27.71
C LYS A 175 2.48 7.80 -26.88
N ILE A 176 3.48 6.92 -26.69
CA ILE A 176 4.70 7.24 -25.94
C ILE A 176 5.59 8.15 -26.77
N THR A 177 6.00 9.29 -26.20
CA THR A 177 6.94 10.24 -26.80
C THR A 177 8.20 10.40 -25.94
N LYS A 178 9.17 11.18 -26.41
CA LYS A 178 10.36 11.54 -25.62
C LYS A 178 10.03 12.37 -24.36
N LYS A 179 8.87 13.02 -24.32
CA LYS A 179 8.38 13.83 -23.20
C LYS A 179 7.63 12.99 -22.15
N THR A 180 7.21 11.77 -22.51
CA THR A 180 6.49 10.90 -21.59
C THR A 180 7.36 10.52 -20.40
N LYS A 181 6.90 10.79 -19.18
CA LYS A 181 7.59 10.51 -17.92
C LYS A 181 6.91 9.48 -17.05
N LEU A 182 5.60 9.46 -17.08
CA LEU A 182 4.77 8.67 -16.16
C LEU A 182 3.72 7.88 -16.92
N ILE A 183 3.55 6.62 -16.57
CA ILE A 183 2.36 5.83 -16.89
C ILE A 183 1.50 5.67 -15.63
N TYR A 184 0.25 6.10 -15.73
CA TYR A 184 -0.76 6.00 -14.67
C TYR A 184 -1.77 4.91 -15.03
N VAL A 185 -1.94 3.95 -14.15
CA VAL A 185 -2.82 2.79 -14.33
C VAL A 185 -3.84 2.76 -13.21
N GLU A 186 -5.08 2.44 -13.53
CA GLU A 186 -6.09 2.01 -12.57
C GLU A 186 -6.62 0.64 -13.02
N ASN A 187 -6.57 -0.35 -12.15
CA ASN A 187 -6.90 -1.72 -12.54
C ASN A 187 -7.59 -2.49 -11.41
N PRO A 188 -8.89 -2.83 -11.59
CA PRO A 188 -9.75 -2.52 -12.74
C PRO A 188 -10.01 -1.03 -12.90
N GLY A 189 -10.39 -0.60 -14.11
CA GLY A 189 -10.76 0.78 -14.39
C GLY A 189 -12.01 1.20 -13.64
N SER A 190 -12.07 2.48 -13.23
CA SER A 190 -13.25 3.05 -12.55
C SER A 190 -14.50 2.94 -13.42
N ASN A 191 -15.60 2.59 -12.79
CA ASN A 191 -16.96 2.47 -13.35
C ASN A 191 -17.17 1.39 -14.42
N SER A 192 -16.20 1.11 -15.27
CA SER A 192 -16.31 0.22 -16.44
C SER A 192 -15.61 -1.12 -16.25
N PHE A 193 -14.78 -1.24 -15.21
CA PHE A 193 -14.14 -2.49 -14.77
C PHE A 193 -13.26 -3.20 -15.82
N GLU A 194 -12.68 -2.48 -16.77
CA GLU A 194 -11.71 -3.06 -17.69
C GLU A 194 -10.45 -3.53 -16.93
N PHE A 195 -9.97 -4.68 -17.36
CA PHE A 195 -8.72 -5.26 -16.85
C PHE A 195 -7.61 -5.13 -17.87
N GLN A 196 -6.44 -4.79 -17.35
CA GLN A 196 -5.25 -4.59 -18.17
C GLN A 196 -4.19 -5.65 -17.87
N ASP A 197 -3.40 -6.00 -18.88
CA ASP A 197 -2.21 -6.82 -18.72
C ASP A 197 -1.09 -5.99 -18.08
N LEU A 198 -1.02 -6.03 -16.72
CA LEU A 198 -0.05 -5.27 -15.95
C LEU A 198 1.40 -5.64 -16.30
N SER A 199 1.66 -6.90 -16.66
CA SER A 199 3.01 -7.38 -17.03
C SER A 199 3.48 -6.74 -18.32
N LYS A 200 2.60 -6.65 -19.34
CA LYS A 200 2.90 -5.96 -20.61
C LYS A 200 3.08 -4.46 -20.40
N ILE A 201 2.24 -3.84 -19.57
CA ILE A 201 2.37 -2.41 -19.23
C ILE A 201 3.71 -2.13 -18.58
N LEU A 202 4.12 -2.93 -17.59
CA LEU A 202 5.41 -2.79 -16.91
C LEU A 202 6.60 -3.01 -17.87
N SER A 203 6.49 -3.97 -18.81
CA SER A 203 7.49 -4.18 -19.85
C SER A 203 7.64 -2.93 -20.73
N ILE A 204 6.52 -2.31 -21.15
CA ILE A 204 6.50 -1.07 -21.92
C ILE A 204 7.12 0.07 -21.12
N ALA A 205 6.71 0.27 -19.87
CA ALA A 205 7.23 1.30 -18.98
C ALA A 205 8.75 1.17 -18.80
N LYS A 206 9.24 -0.05 -18.53
CA LYS A 206 10.68 -0.34 -18.37
C LYS A 206 11.49 -0.05 -19.63
N LYS A 207 11.01 -0.51 -20.81
CA LYS A 207 11.66 -0.27 -22.10
C LYS A 207 11.83 1.22 -22.39
N ASN A 208 10.85 2.04 -22.01
CA ASN A 208 10.83 3.48 -22.24
C ASN A 208 11.32 4.29 -21.04
N LYS A 209 11.85 3.66 -19.98
CA LYS A 209 12.36 4.29 -18.75
C LYS A 209 11.32 5.16 -18.03
N LEU A 210 10.03 4.91 -18.21
CA LEU A 210 8.95 5.64 -17.56
C LEU A 210 8.89 5.31 -16.07
N PHE A 211 8.39 6.24 -15.28
CA PHE A 211 7.85 5.91 -13.96
C PHE A 211 6.49 5.26 -14.12
N SER A 212 6.13 4.41 -13.16
CA SER A 212 4.87 3.68 -13.19
C SER A 212 4.13 3.81 -11.86
N VAL A 213 2.86 4.18 -11.92
CA VAL A 213 1.97 4.24 -10.78
C VAL A 213 0.69 3.48 -11.08
N ILE A 214 0.18 2.78 -10.08
CA ILE A 214 -1.11 2.11 -10.14
C ILE A 214 -1.99 2.54 -8.97
N ASP A 215 -3.24 2.89 -9.25
CA ASP A 215 -4.27 2.92 -8.24
C ASP A 215 -4.76 1.49 -7.99
N ASN A 216 -4.39 0.98 -6.82
CA ASN A 216 -4.70 -0.37 -6.33
C ASN A 216 -5.77 -0.35 -5.24
N THR A 217 -6.56 0.72 -5.17
CA THR A 217 -7.62 0.86 -4.16
C THR A 217 -8.57 -0.33 -4.19
N TRP A 218 -8.87 -0.84 -5.38
CA TRP A 218 -9.75 -1.97 -5.60
C TRP A 218 -9.14 -3.31 -5.15
N GLY A 219 -7.90 -3.59 -5.59
CA GLY A 219 -7.20 -4.84 -5.28
C GLY A 219 -6.70 -4.90 -3.85
N THR A 220 -6.28 -3.78 -3.29
CA THR A 220 -5.48 -3.70 -2.06
C THR A 220 -4.25 -4.63 -2.09
N PRO A 221 -3.26 -4.49 -1.21
CA PRO A 221 -2.14 -5.44 -1.14
C PRO A 221 -2.54 -6.83 -0.63
N TYR A 222 -3.80 -7.02 -0.24
CA TYR A 222 -4.31 -8.34 0.09
C TYR A 222 -4.39 -9.26 -1.13
N TYR A 223 -4.84 -8.73 -2.27
CA TYR A 223 -4.97 -9.48 -3.51
C TYR A 223 -3.87 -9.17 -4.53
N LEU A 224 -3.42 -7.93 -4.62
CA LEU A 224 -2.43 -7.48 -5.60
C LEU A 224 -1.33 -6.67 -4.94
N LYS A 225 -0.07 -7.05 -5.14
CA LYS A 225 1.12 -6.35 -4.63
C LYS A 225 1.88 -5.69 -5.78
N PRO A 226 1.50 -4.48 -6.18
CA PRO A 226 2.05 -3.85 -7.39
C PRO A 226 3.55 -3.59 -7.32
N ILE A 227 4.07 -3.20 -6.15
CA ILE A 227 5.51 -2.94 -5.98
C ILE A 227 6.32 -4.22 -6.24
N LYS A 228 5.81 -5.37 -5.77
CA LYS A 228 6.45 -6.67 -6.03
C LYS A 228 6.38 -7.08 -7.50
N LEU A 229 5.33 -6.66 -8.22
CA LEU A 229 5.22 -6.87 -9.67
C LEU A 229 6.19 -5.99 -10.47
N GLY A 230 6.65 -4.86 -9.89
CA GLY A 230 7.60 -3.97 -10.54
C GLY A 230 7.11 -2.54 -10.76
N PHE A 231 5.93 -2.17 -10.27
CA PHE A 231 5.50 -0.78 -10.24
C PHE A 231 6.41 0.05 -9.31
N ASP A 232 6.60 1.31 -9.67
CA ASP A 232 7.35 2.25 -8.82
C ASP A 232 6.51 2.72 -7.64
N MET A 233 5.20 2.91 -7.86
CA MET A 233 4.26 3.46 -6.91
C MET A 233 2.93 2.70 -6.92
N SER A 234 2.33 2.50 -5.74
CA SER A 234 1.01 1.91 -5.53
C SER A 234 0.18 2.81 -4.62
N ILE A 235 -0.98 3.22 -5.10
CA ILE A 235 -1.93 4.05 -4.37
C ILE A 235 -3.02 3.15 -3.79
N VAL A 236 -3.43 3.42 -2.55
CA VAL A 236 -4.67 2.90 -1.98
C VAL A 236 -5.40 4.02 -1.25
N SER A 237 -6.64 4.27 -1.65
CA SER A 237 -7.57 5.11 -0.86
C SER A 237 -7.96 4.36 0.41
N ALA A 238 -7.35 4.75 1.53
CA ALA A 238 -7.61 4.12 2.83
C ALA A 238 -9.06 4.35 3.31
N THR A 239 -9.73 5.37 2.76
CA THR A 239 -11.15 5.69 2.92
C THR A 239 -12.06 4.48 2.62
N LYS A 240 -11.62 3.56 1.74
CA LYS A 240 -12.42 2.42 1.26
C LYS A 240 -12.19 1.18 2.12
N TYR A 241 -11.51 0.17 1.60
CA TYR A 241 -11.38 -1.12 2.27
C TYR A 241 -10.50 -1.11 3.52
N TYR A 242 -9.49 -0.23 3.59
CA TYR A 242 -8.61 -0.18 4.75
C TYR A 242 -9.38 0.22 6.02
N SER A 243 -10.14 1.31 5.99
CA SER A 243 -11.02 1.69 7.10
C SER A 243 -12.26 0.79 7.16
N GLY A 244 -12.98 0.64 6.04
CA GLY A 244 -14.10 -0.28 5.86
C GLY A 244 -15.41 0.13 6.54
N HIS A 245 -15.52 1.35 7.10
CA HIS A 245 -16.65 1.78 7.92
C HIS A 245 -17.25 3.13 7.51
N SER A 246 -16.80 3.73 6.40
CA SER A 246 -17.28 5.01 5.85
C SER A 246 -17.18 6.20 6.83
N ASP A 247 -16.24 6.17 7.74
CA ASP A 247 -16.04 7.13 8.82
C ASP A 247 -14.64 7.80 8.80
N VAL A 248 -13.82 7.49 7.80
CA VAL A 248 -12.42 7.94 7.69
C VAL A 248 -12.10 8.42 6.29
N MET A 249 -11.38 9.52 6.21
CA MET A 249 -10.69 9.94 4.98
C MET A 249 -9.20 9.65 5.10
N GLY A 250 -8.61 9.03 4.08
CA GLY A 250 -7.17 8.76 4.08
C GLY A 250 -6.67 8.16 2.80
N GLY A 251 -5.37 8.27 2.58
CA GLY A 251 -4.67 7.65 1.47
C GLY A 251 -3.30 7.12 1.86
N SER A 252 -2.82 6.15 1.10
CA SER A 252 -1.48 5.65 1.18
C SER A 252 -0.82 5.58 -0.20
N LEU A 253 0.45 5.95 -0.25
CA LEU A 253 1.29 5.84 -1.43
C LEU A 253 2.50 4.98 -1.08
N ALA A 254 2.46 3.72 -1.47
CA ALA A 254 3.58 2.80 -1.36
C ALA A 254 4.56 3.04 -2.51
N VAL A 255 5.87 3.01 -2.20
CA VAL A 255 6.92 3.33 -3.17
C VAL A 255 8.08 2.33 -3.09
N ASN A 256 8.72 2.11 -4.24
CA ASN A 256 9.99 1.40 -4.29
C ASN A 256 11.18 2.35 -3.99
N LYS A 257 12.40 1.81 -3.95
CA LYS A 257 13.62 2.58 -3.68
C LYS A 257 13.94 3.62 -4.77
N ARG A 258 13.58 3.32 -6.04
CA ARG A 258 13.88 4.17 -7.22
C ARG A 258 13.22 5.55 -7.08
N VAL A 259 11.95 5.60 -6.66
CA VAL A 259 11.18 6.86 -6.60
C VAL A 259 11.14 7.50 -5.22
N PHE A 260 11.60 6.81 -4.18
CA PHE A 260 11.49 7.25 -2.79
C PHE A 260 11.93 8.72 -2.60
N LYS A 261 13.11 9.11 -3.12
CA LYS A 261 13.63 10.47 -2.94
C LYS A 261 12.80 11.56 -3.62
N TYR A 262 12.19 11.26 -4.74
CA TYR A 262 11.27 12.16 -5.44
C TYR A 262 10.02 12.39 -4.60
N VAL A 263 9.39 11.30 -4.13
CA VAL A 263 8.17 11.36 -3.32
C VAL A 263 8.45 11.98 -1.94
N GLU A 264 9.56 11.65 -1.29
CA GLU A 264 9.98 12.24 -0.01
C GLU A 264 10.08 13.76 -0.11
N LYS A 265 10.76 14.29 -1.18
CA LYS A 265 10.88 15.72 -1.42
C LYS A 265 9.52 16.39 -1.62
N ALA A 266 8.68 15.83 -2.49
CA ALA A 266 7.35 16.35 -2.77
C ALA A 266 6.47 16.34 -1.50
N ASN A 267 6.48 15.25 -0.74
CA ASN A 267 5.71 15.11 0.48
C ASN A 267 6.14 16.11 1.59
N LYS A 268 7.45 16.40 1.70
CA LYS A 268 7.95 17.43 2.62
C LYS A 268 7.46 18.83 2.26
N ILE A 269 7.41 19.15 0.95
CA ILE A 269 7.00 20.47 0.45
C ILE A 269 5.49 20.65 0.56
N THR A 270 4.70 19.66 0.13
CA THR A 270 3.23 19.75 0.14
C THR A 270 2.63 19.67 1.53
N GLY A 271 3.34 19.07 2.48
CA GLY A 271 2.84 18.90 3.86
C GLY A 271 1.64 17.96 3.97
N LEU A 272 1.35 17.17 2.93
CA LEU A 272 0.26 16.18 2.98
C LEU A 272 0.51 15.15 4.09
N ARG A 273 -0.35 15.16 5.11
CA ARG A 273 -0.25 14.28 6.28
C ARG A 273 -1.61 13.79 6.73
N LEU A 274 -1.65 12.51 7.07
CA LEU A 274 -2.81 11.90 7.71
C LEU A 274 -2.81 12.25 9.21
N GLY A 275 -3.97 12.57 9.76
CA GLY A 275 -4.15 12.77 11.19
C GLY A 275 -3.96 11.48 12.00
N PRO A 276 -3.55 11.57 13.28
CA PRO A 276 -3.35 10.38 14.11
C PRO A 276 -4.66 9.64 14.44
N ASP A 277 -5.78 10.35 14.51
CA ASP A 277 -7.10 9.77 14.74
C ASP A 277 -7.52 8.89 13.55
N ASP A 278 -7.43 9.44 12.34
CA ASP A 278 -7.71 8.69 11.11
C ASP A 278 -6.75 7.50 10.96
N ALA A 279 -5.47 7.69 11.28
CA ALA A 279 -4.49 6.62 11.27
C ALA A 279 -4.87 5.47 12.21
N TYR A 280 -5.37 5.78 13.41
CA TYR A 280 -5.85 4.78 14.36
C TYR A 280 -7.07 4.02 13.82
N LEU A 281 -8.05 4.72 13.27
CA LEU A 281 -9.25 4.10 12.70
C LEU A 281 -8.91 3.21 11.50
N ILE A 282 -7.95 3.62 10.67
CA ILE A 282 -7.44 2.77 9.57
C ILE A 282 -6.76 1.52 10.15
N ILE A 283 -5.91 1.63 11.18
CA ILE A 283 -5.30 0.46 11.85
C ILE A 283 -6.38 -0.51 12.35
N ARG A 284 -7.45 0.02 12.97
CA ARG A 284 -8.59 -0.77 13.44
C ARG A 284 -9.27 -1.50 12.29
N GLY A 285 -9.55 -0.81 11.18
CA GLY A 285 -10.17 -1.39 9.98
C GLY A 285 -9.33 -2.48 9.35
N LEU A 286 -8.01 -2.29 9.27
CA LEU A 286 -7.08 -3.27 8.69
C LEU A 286 -7.11 -4.63 9.40
N ARG A 287 -7.43 -4.68 10.69
CA ARG A 287 -7.49 -5.94 11.45
C ARG A 287 -8.59 -6.89 10.98
N THR A 288 -9.62 -6.37 10.32
CA THR A 288 -10.73 -7.15 9.75
C THR A 288 -10.71 -7.18 8.22
N LEU A 289 -9.67 -6.62 7.60
CA LEU A 289 -9.60 -6.48 6.14
C LEU A 289 -9.75 -7.82 5.42
N ASP A 290 -9.05 -8.84 5.88
CA ASP A 290 -9.08 -10.18 5.30
C ASP A 290 -10.48 -10.80 5.31
N VAL A 291 -11.17 -10.75 6.45
CA VAL A 291 -12.53 -11.29 6.61
C VAL A 291 -13.52 -10.56 5.72
N ARG A 292 -13.43 -9.23 5.68
CA ARG A 292 -14.31 -8.41 4.84
C ARG A 292 -14.08 -8.66 3.36
N LEU A 293 -12.83 -8.70 2.92
CA LEU A 293 -12.49 -8.93 1.51
C LEU A 293 -12.84 -10.36 1.05
N ASP A 294 -12.61 -11.38 1.89
CA ASP A 294 -13.02 -12.73 1.58
C ASP A 294 -14.55 -12.82 1.39
N LYS A 295 -15.32 -12.13 2.25
CA LYS A 295 -16.80 -12.10 2.14
C LYS A 295 -17.27 -11.31 0.92
N HIS A 296 -16.67 -10.17 0.63
CA HIS A 296 -16.94 -9.42 -0.61
C HIS A 296 -16.70 -10.30 -1.85
N GLN A 297 -15.58 -11.02 -1.88
CA GLN A 297 -15.27 -11.91 -3.00
C GLN A 297 -16.33 -13.04 -3.15
N GLU A 298 -16.74 -13.66 -2.05
CA GLU A 298 -17.80 -14.69 -2.07
C GLU A 298 -19.11 -14.13 -2.64
N ASN A 299 -19.54 -12.98 -2.14
CA ASN A 299 -20.78 -12.34 -2.57
C ASN A 299 -20.70 -11.91 -4.05
N ALA A 300 -19.59 -11.33 -4.47
CA ALA A 300 -19.38 -10.91 -5.85
C ALA A 300 -19.47 -12.09 -6.83
N LYS A 301 -18.95 -13.27 -6.48
CA LYS A 301 -19.12 -14.50 -7.27
C LYS A 301 -20.58 -14.88 -7.46
N LYS A 302 -21.35 -14.86 -6.38
CA LYS A 302 -22.78 -15.19 -6.44
C LYS A 302 -23.57 -14.24 -7.34
N VAL A 303 -23.32 -12.92 -7.16
CA VAL A 303 -23.98 -11.89 -7.97
C VAL A 303 -23.58 -11.98 -9.44
N ALA A 304 -22.30 -12.14 -9.75
CA ALA A 304 -21.82 -12.29 -11.12
C ALA A 304 -22.43 -13.53 -11.80
N SER A 305 -22.46 -14.66 -11.11
CA SER A 305 -23.11 -15.88 -11.61
C SER A 305 -24.62 -15.72 -11.83
N PHE A 306 -25.30 -14.99 -10.96
CA PHE A 306 -26.73 -14.69 -11.13
C PHE A 306 -26.98 -13.80 -12.34
N LEU A 307 -26.20 -12.74 -12.51
CA LEU A 307 -26.33 -11.78 -13.61
C LEU A 307 -25.98 -12.42 -14.96
N SER A 308 -24.93 -13.24 -15.04
CA SER A 308 -24.50 -13.88 -16.29
C SER A 308 -25.56 -14.82 -16.90
N LYS A 309 -26.52 -15.28 -16.12
CA LYS A 309 -27.68 -16.08 -16.59
C LYS A 309 -28.84 -15.22 -17.11
N ARG A 310 -28.80 -13.90 -16.94
CA ARG A 310 -29.92 -12.97 -17.21
C ARG A 310 -29.57 -11.83 -18.16
N THR A 311 -28.28 -11.59 -18.38
CA THR A 311 -27.82 -10.52 -19.25
C THR A 311 -26.80 -11.05 -20.25
N SER A 312 -26.75 -10.46 -21.44
CA SER A 312 -25.82 -10.84 -22.51
C SER A 312 -24.36 -10.49 -22.18
N LYS A 313 -24.14 -9.53 -21.26
CA LYS A 313 -22.80 -9.06 -20.92
C LYS A 313 -22.71 -8.69 -19.45
N VAL A 314 -21.79 -9.31 -18.73
CA VAL A 314 -21.41 -8.94 -17.35
C VAL A 314 -19.92 -8.61 -17.37
N LEU A 315 -19.60 -7.35 -17.07
CA LEU A 315 -18.21 -6.93 -16.87
C LEU A 315 -17.85 -7.23 -15.41
N SER A 316 -17.11 -8.29 -15.21
CA SER A 316 -16.61 -8.68 -13.90
C SER A 316 -15.24 -9.34 -14.05
N PRO A 317 -14.28 -9.00 -13.17
CA PRO A 317 -12.98 -9.67 -13.12
C PRO A 317 -13.06 -11.19 -13.03
N LEU A 318 -14.19 -11.72 -12.55
CA LEU A 318 -14.46 -13.16 -12.43
C LEU A 318 -14.77 -13.85 -13.74
N ILE A 319 -15.38 -13.14 -14.69
CA ILE A 319 -15.89 -13.68 -15.92
C ILE A 319 -14.87 -13.53 -17.04
N ILE A 320 -14.00 -12.51 -16.93
CA ILE A 320 -12.88 -12.35 -17.84
C ILE A 320 -11.86 -13.44 -17.51
N LYS A 321 -11.88 -14.54 -18.28
CA LYS A 321 -10.80 -15.53 -18.24
C LYS A 321 -9.49 -14.79 -18.49
N TYR A 322 -8.65 -14.71 -17.46
CA TYR A 322 -7.29 -14.23 -17.61
C TYR A 322 -6.53 -15.14 -18.58
N ALA A 323 -6.53 -14.80 -19.83
CA ALA A 323 -5.51 -15.25 -20.74
C ALA A 323 -4.22 -14.48 -20.37
N SER A 324 -3.22 -15.17 -19.82
CA SER A 324 -1.81 -14.76 -19.78
C SER A 324 -1.23 -13.91 -18.65
N SER A 325 -1.85 -13.73 -17.53
CA SER A 325 -1.11 -13.20 -16.37
C SER A 325 -0.69 -14.36 -15.44
N GLY A 326 0.60 -14.46 -15.17
CA GLY A 326 1.26 -15.59 -14.53
C GLY A 326 0.62 -16.09 -13.21
N PRO A 327 1.09 -17.22 -12.67
CA PRO A 327 0.40 -18.06 -11.67
C PRO A 327 0.18 -17.42 -10.28
N ASN A 328 0.53 -16.17 -10.08
CA ASN A 328 0.50 -15.50 -8.77
C ASN A 328 -0.63 -14.47 -8.57
N LEU A 329 -1.49 -14.23 -9.55
CA LEU A 329 -2.64 -13.35 -9.41
C LEU A 329 -3.88 -14.17 -9.08
N ARG A 330 -4.30 -14.13 -7.81
CA ARG A 330 -5.62 -14.62 -7.44
C ARG A 330 -6.68 -13.75 -8.12
N PRO A 331 -7.72 -14.32 -8.74
CA PRO A 331 -8.80 -13.53 -9.33
C PRO A 331 -9.46 -12.69 -8.23
N VAL A 332 -9.32 -11.38 -8.34
CA VAL A 332 -9.89 -10.42 -7.39
C VAL A 332 -11.26 -10.01 -7.87
N ILE A 333 -12.23 -10.15 -6.99
CA ILE A 333 -13.60 -9.78 -7.28
C ILE A 333 -14.12 -8.99 -6.11
N LEU A 334 -14.45 -7.76 -6.40
CA LEU A 334 -15.11 -6.87 -5.47
C LEU A 334 -16.17 -6.06 -6.23
N PHE A 335 -17.40 -6.08 -5.76
CA PHE A 335 -18.35 -5.02 -6.05
C PHE A 335 -18.14 -3.97 -4.95
N ALA A 336 -17.73 -2.77 -5.33
CA ALA A 336 -17.83 -1.61 -4.47
C ALA A 336 -19.23 -1.04 -4.67
N PHE A 337 -20.09 -1.18 -3.68
CA PHE A 337 -21.22 -0.27 -3.52
C PHE A 337 -20.71 0.87 -2.65
N SER A 338 -20.69 2.06 -3.21
CA SER A 338 -20.59 3.32 -2.47
C SER A 338 -21.95 3.67 -1.92
#